data_132ac880b16d3c74bd56eff978ee206e
#
_entry.id   132ac880b16d3c74bd56eff978ee206e
#
_cell.length_a   1.000
_cell.length_b   1.000
_cell.length_c   1.000
_cell.angle_alpha   90.00
_cell.angle_beta   90.00
_cell.angle_gamma   90.00
#
_symmetry.space_group_name_H-M   'P 1'
#
loop_
_entity.id
_entity.type
_entity.pdbx_description
1 polymer ?
#
loop_
_entity_poly.entity_id
_entity_poly.type
_entity_poly.pdbx_seq_one_letter_code
_entity_poly.pdbx_strand_id
1 'polypeptide(L)'
;EVLVLDEPVDGLDPVMRRQVWTLLMGDVAQRGTTVLVSSHNLRELEDVCDHVGILSHGKVLLERSLTDLQDNVVKLQIAFADGNLPELPKDLNVLHTAQIGRVFTLIVRGNPAEIKTRMAVYAPILMEALPLTLEEIFIYELGGEDYAVRDIVL
;
A
#
# COMPACT_ATOMS: atom_id res chain seq x y z
N GLU A 1 -15.81 -22.76 8.69
CA GLU A 1 -15.36 -22.44 10.05
C GLU A 1 -14.78 -21.03 10.06
N VAL A 2 -14.98 -20.27 11.17
CA VAL A 2 -14.45 -18.90 11.29
C VAL A 2 -13.54 -18.86 12.51
N LEU A 3 -12.34 -18.32 12.32
CA LEU A 3 -11.34 -18.12 13.36
C LEU A 3 -11.11 -16.61 13.53
N VAL A 4 -11.23 -16.11 14.76
CA VAL A 4 -11.00 -14.70 15.09
C VAL A 4 -9.81 -14.60 16.05
N LEU A 5 -8.81 -13.84 15.68
CA LEU A 5 -7.55 -13.71 16.40
C LEU A 5 -7.22 -12.22 16.61
N ASP A 6 -6.91 -11.88 17.85
CA ASP A 6 -6.50 -10.53 18.21
C ASP A 6 -4.99 -10.51 18.45
N GLU A 7 -4.25 -9.74 17.62
CA GLU A 7 -2.79 -9.58 17.65
C GLU A 7 -2.02 -10.91 17.78
N PRO A 8 -2.31 -11.96 16.97
CA PRO A 8 -1.85 -13.32 17.25
C PRO A 8 -0.34 -13.53 17.16
N VAL A 9 0.38 -12.60 16.56
CA VAL A 9 1.84 -12.68 16.35
C VAL A 9 2.61 -11.59 17.08
N ASP A 10 1.91 -10.76 17.85
CA ASP A 10 2.56 -9.70 18.61
C ASP A 10 3.53 -10.28 19.66
N GLY A 11 4.69 -9.63 19.83
CA GLY A 11 5.73 -10.08 20.75
C GLY A 11 6.49 -11.35 20.36
N LEU A 12 6.14 -12.00 19.23
CA LEU A 12 6.86 -13.17 18.74
C LEU A 12 8.11 -12.77 17.95
N ASP A 13 9.15 -13.61 18.04
CA ASP A 13 10.30 -13.48 17.16
C ASP A 13 9.94 -13.79 15.70
N PRO A 14 10.76 -13.35 14.71
CA PRO A 14 10.43 -13.50 13.29
C PRO A 14 10.22 -14.94 12.82
N VAL A 15 10.89 -15.92 13.46
CA VAL A 15 10.77 -17.33 13.09
C VAL A 15 9.42 -17.89 13.54
N MET A 16 9.06 -17.64 14.81
CA MET A 16 7.79 -18.06 15.37
C MET A 16 6.61 -17.39 14.67
N ARG A 17 6.71 -16.11 14.38
CA ARG A 17 5.73 -15.35 13.63
C ARG A 17 5.44 -15.99 12.27
N ARG A 18 6.48 -16.32 11.52
CA ARG A 18 6.34 -17.00 10.22
C ARG A 18 5.69 -18.38 10.34
N GLN A 19 5.97 -19.10 11.41
CA GLN A 19 5.34 -20.41 11.65
C GLN A 19 3.84 -20.27 11.91
N VAL A 20 3.42 -19.29 12.71
CA VAL A 20 1.98 -19.01 12.95
C VAL A 20 1.25 -18.68 11.65
N TRP A 21 1.82 -17.79 10.82
CA TRP A 21 1.23 -17.47 9.51
C TRP A 21 1.15 -18.68 8.60
N THR A 22 2.17 -19.52 8.57
CA THR A 22 2.17 -20.75 7.76
C THR A 22 1.06 -21.72 8.21
N LEU A 23 0.84 -21.87 9.50
CA LEU A 23 -0.23 -22.71 10.04
C LEU A 23 -1.61 -22.16 9.67
N LEU A 24 -1.84 -20.86 9.84
CA LEU A 24 -3.11 -20.22 9.49
C LEU A 24 -3.41 -20.33 8.00
N MET A 25 -2.43 -20.04 7.14
CA MET A 25 -2.58 -20.20 5.68
C MET A 25 -2.84 -21.66 5.29
N GLY A 26 -2.21 -22.60 5.98
CA GLY A 26 -2.49 -24.03 5.81
C GLY A 26 -3.92 -24.41 6.12
N ASP A 27 -4.49 -23.89 7.20
CA ASP A 27 -5.90 -24.10 7.57
C ASP A 27 -6.89 -23.46 6.58
N VAL A 28 -6.59 -22.24 6.11
CA VAL A 28 -7.36 -21.59 5.04
C VAL A 28 -7.38 -22.46 3.79
N ALA A 29 -6.20 -22.91 3.33
CA ALA A 29 -6.07 -23.68 2.10
C ALA A 29 -6.69 -25.07 2.15
N GLN A 30 -6.57 -25.77 3.30
CA GLN A 30 -7.01 -27.16 3.42
C GLN A 30 -8.47 -27.32 3.87
N ARG A 31 -8.95 -26.41 4.71
CA ARG A 31 -10.26 -26.51 5.36
C ARG A 31 -11.25 -25.42 4.93
N GLY A 32 -10.80 -24.44 4.15
CA GLY A 32 -11.62 -23.29 3.79
C GLY A 32 -12.02 -22.45 5.02
N THR A 33 -11.14 -22.39 6.03
CA THR A 33 -11.36 -21.58 7.23
C THR A 33 -11.28 -20.10 6.86
N THR A 34 -12.26 -19.31 7.29
CA THR A 34 -12.17 -17.85 7.21
C THR A 34 -11.46 -17.35 8.45
N VAL A 35 -10.39 -16.60 8.27
CA VAL A 35 -9.60 -16.06 9.39
C VAL A 35 -9.75 -14.55 9.43
N LEU A 36 -10.18 -14.02 10.59
CA LEU A 36 -10.18 -12.60 10.89
C LEU A 36 -9.08 -12.32 11.92
N VAL A 37 -8.14 -11.45 11.52
CA VAL A 37 -6.98 -11.12 12.34
C VAL A 37 -6.93 -9.62 12.59
N SER A 38 -6.71 -9.19 13.82
CA SER A 38 -6.28 -7.82 14.12
C SER A 38 -4.75 -7.75 14.16
N SER A 39 -4.20 -6.66 13.67
CA SER A 39 -2.77 -6.32 13.84
C SER A 39 -2.57 -4.82 13.65
N HIS A 40 -1.59 -4.26 14.35
CA HIS A 40 -1.10 -2.91 14.12
C HIS A 40 0.12 -2.88 13.16
N ASN A 41 0.62 -4.06 12.76
CA ASN A 41 1.73 -4.19 11.82
C ASN A 41 1.21 -4.48 10.40
N LEU A 42 1.03 -3.42 9.62
CA LEU A 42 0.47 -3.49 8.27
C LEU A 42 1.32 -4.33 7.30
N ARG A 43 2.65 -4.34 7.48
CA ARG A 43 3.56 -5.13 6.62
C ARG A 43 3.34 -6.62 6.73
N GLU A 44 2.98 -7.10 7.92
CA GLU A 44 2.72 -8.53 8.13
C GLU A 44 1.41 -8.98 7.51
N LEU A 45 0.41 -8.08 7.49
CA LEU A 45 -0.88 -8.36 6.89
C LEU A 45 -0.84 -8.38 5.37
N GLU A 46 0.03 -7.58 4.76
CA GLU A 46 0.13 -7.44 3.30
C GLU A 46 0.39 -8.78 2.58
N ASP A 47 1.18 -9.66 3.19
CA ASP A 47 1.54 -10.96 2.61
C ASP A 47 0.50 -12.06 2.87
N VAL A 48 -0.45 -11.86 3.78
CA VAL A 48 -1.34 -12.93 4.26
C VAL A 48 -2.82 -12.62 4.13
N CYS A 49 -3.21 -11.36 3.92
CA CYS A 49 -4.60 -10.93 3.82
C CYS A 49 -5.01 -10.68 2.38
N ASP A 50 -6.26 -11.03 2.05
CA ASP A 50 -6.93 -10.67 0.80
C ASP A 50 -7.88 -9.47 0.97
N HIS A 51 -8.35 -9.22 2.20
CA HIS A 51 -9.21 -8.10 2.56
C HIS A 51 -8.66 -7.38 3.78
N VAL A 52 -8.84 -6.09 3.83
CA VAL A 52 -8.44 -5.25 4.96
C VAL A 52 -9.57 -4.35 5.41
N GLY A 53 -9.71 -4.24 6.72
CA GLY A 53 -10.60 -3.29 7.38
C GLY A 53 -9.79 -2.39 8.31
N ILE A 54 -10.02 -1.09 8.24
CA ILE A 54 -9.35 -0.12 9.11
C ILE A 54 -10.35 0.40 10.11
N LEU A 55 -10.04 0.19 11.39
CA LEU A 55 -10.83 0.70 12.51
C LEU A 55 -10.16 1.93 13.12
N SER A 56 -10.94 2.97 13.35
CA SER A 56 -10.51 4.13 14.12
C SER A 56 -11.66 4.64 14.98
N HIS A 57 -11.39 4.90 16.25
CA HIS A 57 -12.36 5.40 17.22
C HIS A 57 -13.69 4.60 17.24
N GLY A 58 -13.61 3.27 17.12
CA GLY A 58 -14.76 2.36 17.12
C GLY A 58 -15.60 2.37 15.84
N LYS A 59 -15.08 2.95 14.75
CA LYS A 59 -15.74 2.98 13.44
C LYS A 59 -14.84 2.33 12.39
N VAL A 60 -15.46 1.63 11.44
CA VAL A 60 -14.78 1.16 10.24
C VAL A 60 -14.62 2.34 9.29
N LEU A 61 -13.39 2.75 9.03
CA LEU A 61 -13.07 3.82 8.09
C LEU A 61 -12.98 3.31 6.66
N LEU A 62 -12.47 2.11 6.49
CA LEU A 62 -12.26 1.46 5.21
C LEU A 62 -12.47 -0.04 5.35
N GLU A 63 -13.11 -0.65 4.35
CA GLU A 63 -13.20 -2.10 4.19
C GLU A 63 -13.15 -2.41 2.69
N ARG A 64 -12.08 -3.05 2.23
CA ARG A 64 -11.89 -3.40 0.81
C ARG A 64 -10.96 -4.58 0.64
N SER A 65 -11.00 -5.17 -0.56
CA SER A 65 -9.96 -6.11 -0.99
C SER A 65 -8.61 -5.38 -1.15
N LEU A 66 -7.53 -6.08 -0.87
CA LEU A 66 -6.18 -5.53 -1.03
C LEU A 66 -5.92 -5.18 -2.51
N THR A 67 -6.41 -6.03 -3.43
CA THR A 67 -6.32 -5.79 -4.87
C THR A 67 -7.01 -4.49 -5.29
N ASP A 68 -8.24 -4.24 -4.83
CA ASP A 68 -8.96 -3.01 -5.16
C ASP A 68 -8.24 -1.75 -4.64
N LEU A 69 -7.57 -1.87 -3.50
CA LEU A 69 -6.79 -0.78 -2.96
C LEU A 69 -5.54 -0.49 -3.80
N GLN A 70 -4.85 -1.54 -4.25
CA GLN A 70 -3.63 -1.43 -5.05
C GLN A 70 -3.90 -0.99 -6.49
N ASP A 71 -5.05 -1.35 -7.06
CA ASP A 71 -5.41 -1.02 -8.45
C ASP A 71 -5.79 0.45 -8.66
N ASN A 72 -6.12 1.17 -7.60
CA ASN A 72 -6.59 2.56 -7.69
C ASN A 72 -5.52 3.61 -7.38
N VAL A 73 -4.33 3.19 -6.96
CA VAL A 73 -3.21 4.10 -6.66
C VAL A 73 -1.92 3.46 -7.14
N VAL A 74 -1.08 4.23 -7.81
CA VAL A 74 0.21 3.76 -8.32
C VAL A 74 1.35 4.57 -7.74
N LYS A 75 2.41 3.88 -7.35
CA LYS A 75 3.71 4.45 -7.03
C LYS A 75 4.57 4.42 -8.29
N LEU A 76 4.83 5.57 -8.86
CA LEU A 76 5.64 5.72 -10.07
C LEU A 76 7.02 6.25 -9.71
N GLN A 77 8.06 5.47 -9.98
CA GLN A 77 9.44 5.96 -9.96
C GLN A 77 9.83 6.41 -11.37
N ILE A 78 10.24 7.67 -11.49
CA ILE A 78 10.49 8.29 -12.78
C ILE A 78 11.73 9.19 -12.72
N ALA A 79 12.53 9.20 -13.79
CA ALA A 79 13.65 10.10 -13.92
C ALA A 79 13.71 10.68 -15.34
N PHE A 80 14.22 11.91 -15.44
CA PHE A 80 14.37 12.63 -16.69
C PHE A 80 15.84 12.99 -16.97
N ALA A 81 16.19 13.17 -18.22
CA ALA A 81 17.58 13.41 -18.65
C ALA A 81 18.16 14.69 -18.05
N ASP A 82 17.35 15.73 -17.94
CA ASP A 82 17.70 17.01 -17.34
C ASP A 82 17.70 17.04 -15.81
N GLY A 83 17.21 15.94 -15.19
CA GLY A 83 17.11 15.78 -13.73
C GLY A 83 15.97 16.57 -13.10
N ASN A 84 15.04 17.11 -13.89
CA ASN A 84 13.92 17.90 -13.42
C ASN A 84 12.60 17.17 -13.67
N LEU A 85 11.63 17.35 -12.77
CA LEU A 85 10.26 16.90 -13.01
C LEU A 85 9.56 17.92 -13.91
N PRO A 86 9.02 17.52 -15.08
CA PRO A 86 8.26 18.41 -15.94
C PRO A 86 6.97 18.86 -15.24
N GLU A 87 6.36 19.93 -15.77
CA GLU A 87 5.04 20.33 -15.31
C GLU A 87 4.03 19.22 -15.62
N LEU A 88 3.48 18.65 -14.56
CA LEU A 88 2.52 17.54 -14.67
C LEU A 88 1.13 18.06 -15.07
N PRO A 89 0.32 17.25 -15.76
CA PRO A 89 -1.04 17.60 -16.11
C PRO A 89 -1.85 17.91 -14.84
N LYS A 90 -2.60 19.02 -14.84
CA LYS A 90 -3.40 19.45 -13.69
C LYS A 90 -4.52 18.48 -13.29
N ASP A 91 -4.94 17.66 -14.23
CA ASP A 91 -5.94 16.60 -14.03
C ASP A 91 -5.34 15.27 -13.55
N LEU A 92 -4.01 15.20 -13.41
CA LEU A 92 -3.35 14.06 -12.81
C LEU A 92 -3.44 14.19 -11.27
N ASN A 93 -4.17 13.28 -10.65
CA ASN A 93 -4.38 13.31 -9.20
C ASN A 93 -3.13 12.80 -8.47
N VAL A 94 -2.13 13.67 -8.32
CA VAL A 94 -0.89 13.37 -7.61
C VAL A 94 -1.12 13.59 -6.11
N LEU A 95 -1.05 12.51 -5.34
CA LEU A 95 -1.23 12.53 -3.88
C LEU A 95 0.05 12.93 -3.15
N HIS A 96 1.20 12.50 -3.69
CA HIS A 96 2.50 12.77 -3.09
C HIS A 96 3.60 12.82 -4.14
N THR A 97 4.61 13.63 -3.88
CA THR A 97 5.83 13.72 -4.69
C THR A 97 7.05 13.76 -3.78
N ALA A 98 7.99 12.87 -4.00
CA ALA A 98 9.29 12.86 -3.34
C ALA A 98 10.40 12.79 -4.37
N GLN A 99 11.61 13.19 -3.99
CA GLN A 99 12.79 13.14 -4.85
C GLN A 99 13.99 12.61 -4.08
N ILE A 100 14.66 11.62 -4.66
CA ILE A 100 15.94 11.10 -4.17
C ILE A 100 16.93 11.15 -5.32
N GLY A 101 17.92 12.05 -5.24
CA GLY A 101 18.85 12.29 -6.33
C GLY A 101 18.14 12.76 -7.61
N ARG A 102 18.17 11.95 -8.66
CA ARG A 102 17.51 12.21 -9.95
C ARG A 102 16.19 11.46 -10.14
N VAL A 103 15.81 10.65 -9.18
CA VAL A 103 14.58 9.84 -9.24
C VAL A 103 13.48 10.54 -8.47
N PHE A 104 12.37 10.77 -9.14
CA PHE A 104 11.13 11.24 -8.53
C PHE A 104 10.24 10.04 -8.22
N THR A 105 9.64 10.05 -7.05
CA THR A 105 8.59 9.11 -6.67
C THR A 105 7.28 9.88 -6.65
N LEU A 106 6.36 9.49 -7.50
CA LEU A 106 5.01 10.05 -7.58
C LEU A 106 4.02 9.01 -7.07
N ILE A 107 3.17 9.38 -6.13
CA ILE A 107 1.99 8.59 -5.77
C ILE A 107 0.81 9.22 -6.49
N VAL A 108 0.19 8.46 -7.38
CA VAL A 108 -0.85 8.98 -8.28
C VAL A 108 -2.09 8.12 -8.18
N ARG A 109 -3.24 8.74 -7.97
CA ARG A 109 -4.53 8.05 -8.00
C ARG A 109 -4.98 7.81 -9.43
N GLY A 110 -5.33 6.59 -9.75
CA GLY A 110 -5.85 6.17 -11.05
C GLY A 110 -5.23 4.87 -11.54
N ASN A 111 -5.66 4.45 -12.72
CA ASN A 111 -5.20 3.20 -13.34
C ASN A 111 -3.70 3.25 -13.71
N PRO A 112 -2.88 2.29 -13.27
CA PRO A 112 -1.44 2.29 -13.54
C PRO A 112 -1.06 2.34 -15.03
N ALA A 113 -1.82 1.66 -15.90
CA ALA A 113 -1.54 1.62 -17.34
C ALA A 113 -1.81 2.98 -18.00
N GLU A 114 -2.89 3.65 -17.62
CA GLU A 114 -3.22 4.99 -18.12
C GLU A 114 -2.18 6.03 -17.66
N ILE A 115 -1.79 5.98 -16.40
CA ILE A 115 -0.79 6.88 -15.82
C ILE A 115 0.55 6.70 -16.52
N LYS A 116 1.01 5.46 -16.73
CA LYS A 116 2.22 5.17 -17.50
C LYS A 116 2.16 5.75 -18.91
N THR A 117 1.05 5.56 -19.61
CA THR A 117 0.87 6.08 -20.97
C THR A 117 0.95 7.59 -20.99
N ARG A 118 0.33 8.26 -20.06
CA ARG A 118 0.36 9.73 -19.93
C ARG A 118 1.77 10.25 -19.61
N MET A 119 2.49 9.57 -18.73
CA MET A 119 3.84 9.96 -18.33
C MET A 119 4.89 9.68 -19.42
N ALA A 120 4.67 8.70 -20.30
CA ALA A 120 5.57 8.38 -21.40
C ALA A 120 5.74 9.53 -22.41
N VAL A 121 4.76 10.42 -22.52
CA VAL A 121 4.82 11.61 -23.40
C VAL A 121 5.99 12.54 -23.04
N TYR A 122 6.41 12.55 -21.77
CA TYR A 122 7.53 13.37 -21.29
C TYR A 122 8.91 12.73 -21.53
N ALA A 123 8.98 11.58 -22.23
CA ALA A 123 10.20 10.85 -22.56
C ALA A 123 11.14 10.62 -21.36
N PRO A 124 10.65 10.01 -20.27
CA PRO A 124 11.49 9.71 -19.12
C PRO A 124 12.61 8.72 -19.50
N ILE A 125 13.79 8.85 -18.89
CA ILE A 125 14.88 7.87 -19.03
C ILE A 125 14.70 6.65 -18.12
N LEU A 126 13.91 6.79 -17.07
CA LEU A 126 13.47 5.72 -16.19
C LEU A 126 11.98 5.91 -15.88
N MET A 127 11.21 4.86 -15.99
CA MET A 127 9.81 4.85 -15.55
C MET A 127 9.41 3.45 -15.08
N GLU A 128 9.15 3.31 -13.80
CA GLU A 128 8.74 2.06 -13.18
C GLU A 128 7.50 2.30 -12.31
N ALA A 129 6.49 1.47 -12.50
CA ALA A 129 5.33 1.47 -11.61
C ALA A 129 5.46 0.32 -10.62
N LEU A 130 5.40 0.65 -9.36
CA LEU A 130 5.47 -0.27 -8.25
C LEU A 130 4.11 -0.33 -7.54
N PRO A 131 3.72 -1.47 -6.99
CA PRO A 131 2.57 -1.52 -6.09
C PRO A 131 2.86 -0.69 -4.84
N LEU A 132 1.83 -0.07 -4.29
CA LEU A 132 1.93 0.52 -2.97
C LEU A 132 1.88 -0.57 -1.92
N THR A 133 2.64 -0.38 -0.86
CA THR A 133 2.49 -1.17 0.36
C THR A 133 1.19 -0.81 1.06
N LEU A 134 0.68 -1.72 1.89
CA LEU A 134 -0.52 -1.45 2.69
C LEU A 134 -0.33 -0.23 3.61
N GLU A 135 0.87 -0.03 4.13
CA GLU A 135 1.24 1.13 4.94
C GLU A 135 1.17 2.45 4.13
N GLU A 136 1.69 2.45 2.90
CA GLU A 136 1.58 3.60 1.99
C GLU A 136 0.13 3.89 1.61
N ILE A 137 -0.67 2.86 1.32
CA ILE A 137 -2.10 3.01 1.03
C ILE A 137 -2.81 3.65 2.24
N PHE A 138 -2.54 3.16 3.45
CA PHE A 138 -3.09 3.73 4.68
C PHE A 138 -2.78 5.23 4.81
N ILE A 139 -1.52 5.62 4.58
CA ILE A 139 -1.08 7.01 4.67
C ILE A 139 -1.79 7.90 3.63
N TYR A 140 -1.87 7.44 2.37
CA TYR A 140 -2.35 8.28 1.27
C TYR A 140 -3.88 8.24 1.07
N GLU A 141 -4.55 7.16 1.47
CA GLU A 141 -6.02 7.09 1.41
C GLU A 141 -6.68 7.72 2.63
N LEU A 142 -6.10 7.57 3.82
CA LEU A 142 -6.70 8.02 5.08
C LEU A 142 -6.04 9.27 5.66
N GLY A 143 -4.81 9.59 5.26
CA GLY A 143 -4.05 10.74 5.76
C GLY A 143 -4.61 12.10 5.36
N GLY A 144 -5.69 12.14 4.56
CA GLY A 144 -6.28 13.39 4.06
C GLY A 144 -7.17 14.13 5.05
N GLU A 145 -7.65 13.53 6.13
CA GLU A 145 -8.63 14.19 7.00
C GLU A 145 -8.21 14.39 8.47
N ASP A 146 -7.32 13.59 9.07
CA ASP A 146 -6.95 13.77 10.49
C ASP A 146 -5.55 13.28 10.91
N TYR A 147 -4.82 12.57 10.07
CA TYR A 147 -3.44 12.20 10.34
C TYR A 147 -2.50 13.16 9.61
N ALA A 148 -2.15 14.26 10.26
CA ALA A 148 -1.02 15.08 9.84
C ALA A 148 0.23 14.17 9.84
N VAL A 149 0.60 13.68 8.65
CA VAL A 149 1.90 13.00 8.41
C VAL A 149 3.00 14.06 8.64
N ARG A 150 3.24 14.41 9.90
CA ARG A 150 4.31 15.36 10.27
C ARG A 150 5.62 14.71 10.62
N ASP A 151 5.67 13.38 10.83
CA ASP A 151 6.86 12.74 11.42
C ASP A 151 7.22 11.35 10.87
N ILE A 152 6.86 11.01 9.62
CA ILE A 152 7.45 9.84 8.97
C ILE A 152 8.30 10.33 7.79
N VAL A 153 9.38 11.00 8.12
CA VAL A 153 10.52 11.17 7.23
C VAL A 153 11.58 10.18 7.69
N LEU A 154 11.76 9.13 6.94
CA LEU A 154 13.01 8.39 6.88
C LEU A 154 13.63 8.63 5.51
#